data_b1e14b247d2a7b2bcc05ea14f4298dbd
#
_entry.id   b1e14b247d2a7b2bcc05ea14f4298dbd
#
_cell.length_a   1.000
_cell.length_b   1.000
_cell.length_c   1.000
_cell.angle_alpha   90.00
_cell.angle_beta   90.00
_cell.angle_gamma   90.00
#
_symmetry.space_group_name_H-M   'P 1'
#
loop_
_entity.id
_entity.type
_entity.pdbx_description
1 polymer ?
#
loop_
_entity_poly.entity_id
_entity_poly.type
_entity_poly.pdbx_seq_one_letter_code
_entity_poly.pdbx_strand_id
1 'polypeptide(L)'
;EMHWIAEERDGNGNSIYLDKRKMKIESNDFSPILLNIEWDITEMEQMKRELLVAKEKAETSDRLKSAFLANMSHEIRTPLNAIVGFSRIIAESTDEEERLGYYEIVESNNERLLQLINEILDLSKIESGIVEFTITPVRLHPLCKEIHDAHIFRCPEGVELIYEPSDENIVIDGDKNRIFQVISNLIGNAFKFTTTGHISYGYRREGKYVAFHVTDTGMGIAPDKVDRVLER
;
A
#
# COMPACT_ATOMS: atom_id res chain seq x y z
N GLU A 1 20.61 20.13 -45.38
CA GLU A 1 19.37 20.15 -44.55
C GLU A 1 19.75 20.00 -43.08
N MET A 2 19.24 20.88 -42.23
CA MET A 2 19.37 20.77 -40.76
C MET A 2 18.00 20.76 -40.16
N HIS A 3 17.80 19.82 -39.19
CA HIS A 3 16.55 19.66 -38.46
C HIS A 3 16.85 19.52 -36.96
N TRP A 4 16.15 20.33 -36.14
CA TRP A 4 16.25 20.26 -34.69
C TRP A 4 14.98 20.76 -34.01
N ILE A 5 14.73 20.31 -32.79
CA ILE A 5 13.68 20.85 -31.92
C ILE A 5 14.35 21.85 -30.97
N ALA A 6 13.81 23.03 -30.87
CA ALA A 6 14.28 24.07 -29.95
C ALA A 6 13.22 24.32 -28.88
N GLU A 7 13.65 24.41 -27.62
CA GLU A 7 12.84 24.95 -26.54
C GLU A 7 13.15 26.46 -26.41
N GLU A 8 12.14 27.28 -26.58
CA GLU A 8 12.23 28.74 -26.49
C GLU A 8 11.19 29.24 -25.46
N ARG A 9 11.24 30.55 -25.18
CA ARG A 9 10.21 31.19 -24.34
C ARG A 9 9.38 32.15 -25.18
N ASP A 10 8.07 32.10 -25.01
CA ASP A 10 7.15 33.06 -25.62
C ASP A 10 7.26 34.45 -24.95
N GLY A 11 6.54 35.42 -25.49
CA GLY A 11 6.49 36.79 -24.95
C GLY A 11 5.94 36.91 -23.52
N ASN A 12 5.32 35.85 -23.00
CA ASN A 12 4.77 35.76 -21.64
C ASN A 12 5.68 34.93 -20.71
N GLY A 13 6.82 34.41 -21.22
CA GLY A 13 7.78 33.63 -20.46
C GLY A 13 7.47 32.11 -20.37
N ASN A 14 6.44 31.62 -21.10
CA ASN A 14 6.14 30.20 -21.16
C ASN A 14 7.08 29.45 -22.10
N SER A 15 7.42 28.20 -21.81
CA SER A 15 8.21 27.35 -22.73
C SER A 15 7.38 26.97 -23.94
N ILE A 16 7.92 27.19 -25.12
CA ILE A 16 7.40 26.76 -26.41
C ILE A 16 8.40 25.82 -27.08
N TYR A 17 7.90 24.82 -27.80
CA TYR A 17 8.71 23.87 -28.54
C TYR A 17 8.51 24.09 -30.03
N LEU A 18 9.62 24.42 -30.76
CA LEU A 18 9.62 24.70 -32.18
C LEU A 18 10.37 23.59 -32.92
N ASP A 19 9.72 22.95 -33.90
CA ASP A 19 10.38 22.12 -34.90
C ASP A 19 10.96 23.06 -35.97
N LYS A 20 12.29 23.14 -36.07
CA LYS A 20 13.00 24.03 -36.96
C LYS A 20 13.71 23.25 -38.05
N ARG A 21 13.43 23.59 -39.30
CA ARG A 21 14.10 23.02 -40.47
C ARG A 21 14.73 24.10 -41.31
N LYS A 22 15.99 23.91 -41.66
CA LYS A 22 16.77 24.80 -42.48
C LYS A 22 17.30 24.05 -43.70
N MET A 23 16.95 24.52 -44.91
CA MET A 23 17.45 23.96 -46.16
C MET A 23 17.91 25.02 -47.13
N LYS A 24 18.97 24.70 -47.85
CA LYS A 24 19.48 25.53 -48.94
C LYS A 24 18.87 25.00 -50.24
N ILE A 25 18.21 25.90 -50.97
CA ILE A 25 17.68 25.61 -52.30
C ILE A 25 18.66 26.24 -53.32
N GLU A 26 19.27 25.38 -54.13
CA GLU A 26 20.16 25.84 -55.21
C GLU A 26 19.33 25.98 -56.49
N SER A 27 19.58 27.11 -57.19
CA SER A 27 18.96 27.42 -58.48
C SER A 27 20.06 27.80 -59.48
N ASN A 28 19.90 27.37 -60.71
CA ASN A 28 20.87 27.73 -61.76
C ASN A 28 20.74 29.20 -62.24
N ASP A 29 19.60 29.82 -61.98
CA ASP A 29 19.27 31.13 -62.48
C ASP A 29 19.35 32.25 -61.43
N PHE A 30 19.39 31.87 -60.12
CA PHE A 30 19.37 32.83 -59.01
C PHE A 30 20.37 32.46 -57.92
N SER A 31 20.70 33.43 -57.07
CA SER A 31 21.46 33.18 -55.86
C SER A 31 20.76 32.14 -54.98
N PRO A 32 21.51 31.24 -54.31
CA PRO A 32 20.91 30.22 -53.46
C PRO A 32 20.02 30.82 -52.38
N ILE A 33 18.85 30.21 -52.21
CA ILE A 33 17.85 30.65 -51.24
C ILE A 33 17.98 29.77 -49.99
N LEU A 34 17.96 30.40 -48.82
CA LEU A 34 17.88 29.70 -47.54
C LEU A 34 16.42 29.68 -47.08
N LEU A 35 15.82 28.49 -47.05
CA LEU A 35 14.47 28.27 -46.53
C LEU A 35 14.56 27.89 -45.06
N ASN A 36 13.89 28.64 -44.18
CA ASN A 36 13.74 28.34 -42.78
C ASN A 36 12.24 28.11 -42.51
N ILE A 37 11.92 26.96 -41.95
CA ILE A 37 10.56 26.58 -41.62
C ILE A 37 10.53 26.28 -40.13
N GLU A 38 9.55 26.82 -39.43
CA GLU A 38 9.37 26.68 -38.00
C GLU A 38 7.89 26.30 -37.74
N TRP A 39 7.67 25.23 -36.98
CA TRP A 39 6.34 24.83 -36.51
C TRP A 39 6.32 24.84 -35.00
N ASP A 40 5.28 25.40 -34.42
CA ASP A 40 5.00 25.26 -32.99
C ASP A 40 4.45 23.85 -32.73
N ILE A 41 5.20 23.09 -31.98
CA ILE A 41 4.86 21.72 -31.58
C ILE A 41 4.65 21.60 -30.07
N THR A 42 4.42 22.70 -29.37
CA THR A 42 4.33 22.79 -27.91
C THR A 42 3.23 21.88 -27.38
N GLU A 43 2.03 21.95 -27.97
CA GLU A 43 0.89 21.12 -27.57
C GLU A 43 1.20 19.63 -27.79
N MET A 44 1.84 19.30 -28.91
CA MET A 44 2.22 17.92 -29.23
C MET A 44 3.26 17.37 -28.24
N GLU A 45 4.27 18.15 -27.88
CA GLU A 45 5.29 17.74 -26.89
C GLU A 45 4.70 17.66 -25.47
N GLN A 46 3.76 18.51 -25.11
CA GLN A 46 3.02 18.39 -23.84
C GLN A 46 2.19 17.11 -23.79
N MET A 47 1.37 16.84 -24.80
CA MET A 47 0.58 15.62 -24.88
C MET A 47 1.45 14.35 -24.86
N LYS A 48 2.58 14.38 -25.53
CA LYS A 48 3.56 13.27 -25.54
C LYS A 48 4.13 13.02 -24.15
N ARG A 49 4.47 14.07 -23.39
CA ARG A 49 4.95 13.96 -22.00
C ARG A 49 3.86 13.39 -21.09
N GLU A 50 2.64 13.90 -21.18
CA GLU A 50 1.50 13.38 -20.40
C GLU A 50 1.22 11.92 -20.70
N LEU A 51 1.27 11.53 -21.98
CA LEU A 51 1.10 10.15 -22.40
C LEU A 51 2.20 9.23 -21.85
N LEU A 52 3.46 9.69 -21.85
CA LEU A 52 4.57 8.94 -21.29
C LEU A 52 4.40 8.72 -19.77
N VAL A 53 4.05 9.76 -19.04
CA VAL A 53 3.79 9.68 -17.59
C VAL A 53 2.61 8.74 -17.29
N ALA A 54 1.52 8.86 -18.06
CA ALA A 54 0.36 7.97 -17.91
C ALA A 54 0.71 6.51 -18.23
N LYS A 55 1.52 6.28 -19.28
CA LYS A 55 2.01 4.95 -19.64
C LYS A 55 2.88 4.34 -18.55
N GLU A 56 3.87 5.06 -18.03
CA GLU A 56 4.75 4.59 -16.96
C GLU A 56 3.96 4.24 -15.68
N LYS A 57 2.97 5.07 -15.34
CA LYS A 57 2.07 4.81 -14.22
C LYS A 57 1.25 3.55 -14.44
N ALA A 58 0.72 3.34 -15.64
CA ALA A 58 -0.06 2.14 -15.98
C ALA A 58 0.82 0.87 -15.95
N GLU A 59 2.01 0.91 -16.54
CA GLU A 59 2.96 -0.21 -16.55
C GLU A 59 3.43 -0.57 -15.12
N THR A 60 3.66 0.43 -14.27
CA THR A 60 4.03 0.22 -12.88
C THR A 60 2.88 -0.43 -12.12
N SER A 61 1.64 0.05 -12.30
CA SER A 61 0.45 -0.54 -11.69
C SER A 61 0.25 -2.00 -12.10
N ASP A 62 0.41 -2.33 -13.40
CA ASP A 62 0.29 -3.69 -13.91
C ASP A 62 1.36 -4.63 -13.35
N ARG A 63 2.60 -4.14 -13.23
CA ARG A 63 3.70 -4.90 -12.62
C ARG A 63 3.42 -5.20 -11.14
N LEU A 64 2.97 -4.21 -10.38
CA LEU A 64 2.61 -4.36 -8.97
C LEU A 64 1.47 -5.36 -8.79
N LYS A 65 0.44 -5.25 -9.64
CA LYS A 65 -0.71 -6.16 -9.63
C LYS A 65 -0.31 -7.61 -9.92
N SER A 66 0.59 -7.82 -10.90
CA SER A 66 1.11 -9.14 -11.23
C SER A 66 1.96 -9.73 -10.11
N ALA A 67 2.84 -8.93 -9.49
CA ALA A 67 3.64 -9.34 -8.35
C ALA A 67 2.76 -9.67 -7.12
N PHE A 68 1.72 -8.87 -6.88
CA PHE A 68 0.74 -9.12 -5.83
C PHE A 68 0.04 -10.48 -6.01
N LEU A 69 -0.49 -10.76 -7.21
CA LEU A 69 -1.16 -12.03 -7.50
C LEU A 69 -0.21 -13.24 -7.35
N ALA A 70 1.05 -13.10 -7.77
CA ALA A 70 2.06 -14.14 -7.60
C ALA A 70 2.34 -14.41 -6.11
N ASN A 71 2.52 -13.35 -5.32
CA ASN A 71 2.75 -13.45 -3.88
C ASN A 71 1.53 -14.05 -3.16
N MET A 72 0.31 -13.60 -3.51
CA MET A 72 -0.93 -14.16 -2.93
C MET A 72 -1.09 -15.64 -3.24
N SER A 73 -0.75 -16.07 -4.45
CA SER A 73 -0.77 -17.50 -4.81
C SER A 73 0.18 -18.32 -3.93
N HIS A 74 1.33 -17.79 -3.58
CA HIS A 74 2.28 -18.41 -2.66
C HIS A 74 1.77 -18.44 -1.22
N GLU A 75 1.25 -17.30 -0.74
CA GLU A 75 0.73 -17.16 0.63
C GLU A 75 -0.50 -18.02 0.88
N ILE A 76 -1.32 -18.27 -0.14
CA ILE A 76 -2.47 -19.20 -0.09
C ILE A 76 -2.02 -20.67 -0.11
N ARG A 77 -1.03 -20.99 -0.97
CA ARG A 77 -0.58 -22.38 -1.16
C ARG A 77 0.03 -22.98 0.10
N THR A 78 0.78 -22.20 0.85
CA THR A 78 1.48 -22.66 2.05
C THR A 78 0.52 -23.18 3.13
N PRO A 79 -0.46 -22.40 3.63
CA PRO A 79 -1.42 -22.90 4.60
C PRO A 79 -2.32 -24.00 4.03
N LEU A 80 -2.71 -23.93 2.76
CA LEU A 80 -3.51 -24.96 2.11
C LEU A 80 -2.79 -26.32 2.09
N ASN A 81 -1.50 -26.35 1.74
CA ASN A 81 -0.70 -27.58 1.76
C ASN A 81 -0.55 -28.15 3.18
N ALA A 82 -0.40 -27.28 4.18
CA ALA A 82 -0.36 -27.70 5.59
C ALA A 82 -1.70 -28.34 6.00
N ILE A 83 -2.83 -27.68 5.70
CA ILE A 83 -4.17 -28.21 5.99
C ILE A 83 -4.35 -29.60 5.35
N VAL A 84 -4.05 -29.74 4.06
CA VAL A 84 -4.20 -31.01 3.33
C VAL A 84 -3.26 -32.08 3.87
N GLY A 85 -2.00 -31.74 4.15
CA GLY A 85 -0.99 -32.67 4.66
C GLY A 85 -1.34 -33.18 6.04
N PHE A 86 -1.60 -32.30 6.99
CA PHE A 86 -1.92 -32.67 8.36
C PHE A 86 -3.29 -33.35 8.49
N SER A 87 -4.29 -32.98 7.69
CA SER A 87 -5.58 -33.69 7.66
C SER A 87 -5.43 -35.16 7.26
N ARG A 88 -4.49 -35.50 6.35
CA ARG A 88 -4.19 -36.86 5.99
C ARG A 88 -3.54 -37.62 7.16
N ILE A 89 -2.56 -36.99 7.84
CA ILE A 89 -1.88 -37.58 8.98
C ILE A 89 -2.90 -37.86 10.13
N ILE A 90 -3.80 -36.92 10.40
CA ILE A 90 -4.88 -37.08 11.38
C ILE A 90 -5.76 -38.30 11.06
N ALA A 91 -6.04 -38.52 9.77
CA ALA A 91 -6.85 -39.64 9.32
C ALA A 91 -6.15 -41.02 9.49
N GLU A 92 -4.82 -41.04 9.43
CA GLU A 92 -3.98 -42.23 9.49
C GLU A 92 -3.44 -42.52 10.92
N SER A 93 -3.30 -41.49 11.77
CA SER A 93 -2.79 -41.62 13.14
C SER A 93 -3.83 -42.30 14.08
N THR A 94 -3.35 -43.19 14.90
CA THR A 94 -4.13 -43.85 15.97
C THR A 94 -3.87 -43.24 17.35
N ASP A 95 -2.87 -42.36 17.45
CA ASP A 95 -2.51 -41.66 18.69
C ASP A 95 -3.37 -40.39 18.83
N GLU A 96 -4.08 -40.30 19.96
CA GLU A 96 -5.02 -39.20 20.21
C GLU A 96 -4.30 -37.89 20.51
N GLU A 97 -3.16 -37.92 21.19
CA GLU A 97 -2.37 -36.74 21.54
C GLU A 97 -1.71 -36.14 20.28
N GLU A 98 -1.14 -36.99 19.43
CA GLU A 98 -0.62 -36.54 18.11
C GLU A 98 -1.73 -35.93 17.22
N ARG A 99 -2.91 -36.56 17.20
CA ARG A 99 -4.07 -36.08 16.43
C ARG A 99 -4.50 -34.68 16.86
N LEU A 100 -4.53 -34.42 18.17
CA LEU A 100 -4.86 -33.10 18.72
C LEU A 100 -3.81 -32.04 18.29
N GLY A 101 -2.54 -32.38 18.42
CA GLY A 101 -1.47 -31.45 17.97
C GLY A 101 -1.55 -31.12 16.47
N TYR A 102 -1.83 -32.11 15.62
CA TYR A 102 -2.01 -31.87 14.18
C TYR A 102 -3.29 -31.11 13.88
N TYR A 103 -4.35 -31.31 14.66
CA TYR A 103 -5.59 -30.54 14.53
C TYR A 103 -5.37 -29.03 14.80
N GLU A 104 -4.62 -28.68 15.83
CA GLU A 104 -4.25 -27.28 16.14
C GLU A 104 -3.49 -26.63 14.97
N ILE A 105 -2.60 -27.39 14.31
CA ILE A 105 -1.89 -26.91 13.13
C ILE A 105 -2.87 -26.65 11.97
N VAL A 106 -3.81 -27.54 11.74
CA VAL A 106 -4.84 -27.36 10.69
C VAL A 106 -5.71 -26.15 11.00
N GLU A 107 -6.16 -25.98 12.24
CA GLU A 107 -7.00 -24.88 12.68
C GLU A 107 -6.28 -23.52 12.50
N SER A 108 -5.06 -23.42 12.98
CA SER A 108 -4.22 -22.23 12.83
C SER A 108 -3.99 -21.82 11.35
N ASN A 109 -3.73 -22.82 10.48
CA ASN A 109 -3.55 -22.54 9.04
C ASN A 109 -4.88 -22.18 8.35
N ASN A 110 -6.02 -22.71 8.81
CA ASN A 110 -7.33 -22.32 8.30
C ASN A 110 -7.68 -20.87 8.68
N GLU A 111 -7.43 -20.46 9.93
CA GLU A 111 -7.58 -19.07 10.36
C GLU A 111 -6.71 -18.11 9.51
N ARG A 112 -5.45 -18.48 9.29
CA ARG A 112 -4.53 -17.72 8.44
C ARG A 112 -5.05 -17.58 7.01
N LEU A 113 -5.60 -18.66 6.43
CA LEU A 113 -6.15 -18.64 5.08
C LEU A 113 -7.39 -17.74 4.99
N LEU A 114 -8.28 -17.80 5.97
CA LEU A 114 -9.46 -16.92 6.04
C LEU A 114 -9.05 -15.46 6.17
N GLN A 115 -8.03 -15.15 6.96
CA GLN A 115 -7.49 -13.79 7.07
C GLN A 115 -6.97 -13.29 5.73
N LEU A 116 -6.15 -14.08 5.01
CA LEU A 116 -5.64 -13.71 3.68
C LEU A 116 -6.75 -13.46 2.66
N ILE A 117 -7.79 -14.31 2.66
CA ILE A 117 -8.95 -14.12 1.78
C ILE A 117 -9.65 -12.79 2.07
N ASN A 118 -9.87 -12.46 3.34
CA ASN A 118 -10.50 -11.20 3.74
C ASN A 118 -9.63 -9.98 3.35
N GLU A 119 -8.31 -10.07 3.49
CA GLU A 119 -7.38 -9.01 3.05
C GLU A 119 -7.45 -8.78 1.53
N ILE A 120 -7.52 -9.85 0.72
CA ILE A 120 -7.69 -9.76 -0.74
C ILE A 120 -9.03 -9.13 -1.10
N LEU A 121 -10.12 -9.52 -0.44
CA LEU A 121 -11.45 -8.97 -0.68
C LEU A 121 -11.52 -7.48 -0.30
N ASP A 122 -10.92 -7.10 0.83
CA ASP A 122 -10.85 -5.69 1.26
C ASP A 122 -10.04 -4.86 0.24
N LEU A 123 -8.89 -5.36 -0.22
CA LEU A 123 -8.11 -4.68 -1.25
C LEU A 123 -8.90 -4.51 -2.54
N SER A 124 -9.61 -5.56 -2.99
CA SER A 124 -10.45 -5.51 -4.19
C SER A 124 -11.57 -4.46 -4.08
N LYS A 125 -12.20 -4.33 -2.89
CA LYS A 125 -13.21 -3.30 -2.62
C LYS A 125 -12.61 -1.90 -2.66
N ILE A 126 -11.41 -1.71 -2.10
CA ILE A 126 -10.70 -0.43 -2.11
C ILE A 126 -10.34 -0.03 -3.56
N GLU A 127 -9.80 -0.95 -4.36
CA GLU A 127 -9.42 -0.69 -5.75
C GLU A 127 -10.62 -0.37 -6.66
N SER A 128 -11.77 -1.01 -6.41
CA SER A 128 -13.00 -0.74 -7.15
C SER A 128 -13.73 0.54 -6.69
N GLY A 129 -13.27 1.18 -5.61
CA GLY A 129 -13.95 2.33 -5.02
C GLY A 129 -15.29 2.00 -4.35
N ILE A 130 -15.60 0.71 -4.14
CA ILE A 130 -16.87 0.22 -3.57
C ILE A 130 -16.65 -0.06 -2.07
N VAL A 131 -16.03 0.86 -1.35
CA VAL A 131 -15.95 0.73 0.11
C VAL A 131 -17.12 1.45 0.72
N GLU A 132 -18.06 0.69 1.28
CA GLU A 132 -19.13 1.23 2.10
C GLU A 132 -18.62 1.42 3.54
N PHE A 133 -18.80 2.64 4.08
CA PHE A 133 -18.48 2.96 5.45
C PHE A 133 -19.77 3.09 6.27
N THR A 134 -19.85 2.39 7.38
CA THR A 134 -20.93 2.55 8.34
C THR A 134 -20.54 3.61 9.37
N ILE A 135 -20.82 4.88 9.06
CA ILE A 135 -20.47 6.00 9.92
C ILE A 135 -21.44 6.09 11.11
N THR A 136 -20.90 5.93 12.31
CA THR A 136 -21.63 6.01 13.58
C THR A 136 -20.80 6.75 14.63
N PRO A 137 -21.41 7.30 15.69
CA PRO A 137 -20.65 7.83 16.81
C PRO A 137 -19.86 6.73 17.52
N VAL A 138 -18.51 6.82 17.47
CA VAL A 138 -17.59 5.85 18.06
C VAL A 138 -16.92 6.46 19.28
N ARG A 139 -17.08 5.82 20.43
CA ARG A 139 -16.36 6.16 21.66
C ARG A 139 -14.98 5.51 21.63
N LEU A 140 -13.92 6.29 21.61
CA LEU A 140 -12.57 5.77 21.38
C LEU A 140 -12.01 4.97 22.54
N HIS A 141 -12.27 5.37 23.79
CA HIS A 141 -11.78 4.66 24.95
C HIS A 141 -12.30 3.19 25.05
N PRO A 142 -13.61 2.93 24.92
CA PRO A 142 -14.13 1.56 24.85
C PRO A 142 -13.60 0.77 23.65
N LEU A 143 -13.46 1.41 22.49
CA LEU A 143 -12.90 0.78 21.30
C LEU A 143 -11.44 0.33 21.53
N CYS A 144 -10.60 1.20 22.08
CA CYS A 144 -9.22 0.84 22.37
C CYS A 144 -9.11 -0.27 23.42
N LYS A 145 -9.99 -0.30 24.43
CA LYS A 145 -10.07 -1.42 25.37
C LYS A 145 -10.42 -2.73 24.67
N GLU A 146 -11.41 -2.72 23.79
CA GLU A 146 -11.81 -3.90 23.00
C GLU A 146 -10.63 -4.40 22.13
N ILE A 147 -9.87 -3.49 21.54
CA ILE A 147 -8.64 -3.82 20.80
C ILE A 147 -7.59 -4.44 21.73
N HIS A 148 -7.40 -3.88 22.93
CA HIS A 148 -6.48 -4.44 23.91
C HIS A 148 -6.83 -5.88 24.28
N ASP A 149 -8.08 -6.11 24.65
CA ASP A 149 -8.57 -7.40 25.07
C ASP A 149 -8.47 -8.46 23.95
N ALA A 150 -8.65 -8.05 22.69
CA ALA A 150 -8.50 -8.92 21.52
C ALA A 150 -7.04 -9.31 21.22
N HIS A 151 -6.06 -8.51 21.67
CA HIS A 151 -4.65 -8.72 21.29
C HIS A 151 -3.76 -9.17 22.46
N ILE A 152 -4.16 -8.95 23.70
CA ILE A 152 -3.31 -9.26 24.88
C ILE A 152 -2.88 -10.73 24.93
N PHE A 153 -3.78 -11.66 24.58
CA PHE A 153 -3.49 -13.10 24.57
C PHE A 153 -2.60 -13.55 23.39
N ARG A 154 -2.43 -12.69 22.38
CA ARG A 154 -1.56 -12.95 21.22
C ARG A 154 -0.20 -12.26 21.36
N CYS A 155 0.01 -11.52 22.46
CA CYS A 155 1.24 -10.82 22.73
C CYS A 155 2.39 -11.83 22.86
N PRO A 156 3.51 -11.66 22.09
CA PRO A 156 4.66 -12.56 22.17
C PRO A 156 5.27 -12.57 23.58
N GLU A 157 5.83 -13.71 23.98
CA GLU A 157 6.55 -13.83 25.24
C GLU A 157 7.72 -12.83 25.29
N GLY A 158 7.83 -12.08 26.39
CA GLY A 158 8.83 -11.03 26.55
C GLY A 158 8.47 -9.68 25.94
N VAL A 159 7.26 -9.52 25.39
CA VAL A 159 6.72 -8.24 24.91
C VAL A 159 5.53 -7.85 25.77
N GLU A 160 5.43 -6.56 26.12
CA GLU A 160 4.29 -6.00 26.85
C GLU A 160 3.43 -5.16 25.89
N LEU A 161 2.12 -5.38 25.88
CA LEU A 161 1.16 -4.54 25.15
C LEU A 161 0.54 -3.52 26.09
N ILE A 162 0.76 -2.24 25.83
CA ILE A 162 0.34 -1.12 26.69
C ILE A 162 -0.70 -0.27 25.94
N TYR A 163 -1.90 -0.15 26.50
CA TYR A 163 -2.85 0.84 26.06
C TYR A 163 -2.62 2.15 26.83
N GLU A 164 -2.33 3.25 26.14
CA GLU A 164 -2.17 4.58 26.69
C GLU A 164 -3.52 5.34 26.62
N PRO A 165 -4.32 5.34 27.70
CA PRO A 165 -5.61 6.00 27.68
C PRO A 165 -5.43 7.52 27.58
N SER A 166 -6.23 8.17 26.73
CA SER A 166 -6.37 9.62 26.74
C SER A 166 -7.24 10.07 27.93
N ASP A 167 -6.90 11.21 28.53
CA ASP A 167 -7.70 11.83 29.59
C ASP A 167 -9.07 12.36 29.08
N GLU A 168 -9.22 12.48 27.76
CA GLU A 168 -10.44 12.94 27.11
C GLU A 168 -11.33 11.79 26.66
N ASN A 169 -12.61 11.83 27.03
CA ASN A 169 -13.62 10.91 26.51
C ASN A 169 -14.06 11.35 25.11
N ILE A 170 -13.23 11.04 24.12
CA ILE A 170 -13.41 11.45 22.73
C ILE A 170 -14.42 10.54 22.05
N VAL A 171 -15.38 11.17 21.34
CA VAL A 171 -16.31 10.53 20.42
C VAL A 171 -16.07 11.10 19.03
N ILE A 172 -15.96 10.22 18.03
CA ILE A 172 -15.83 10.61 16.63
C ILE A 172 -16.90 9.95 15.78
N ASP A 173 -17.29 10.59 14.69
CA ASP A 173 -18.10 9.95 13.66
C ASP A 173 -17.19 9.12 12.75
N GLY A 174 -17.39 7.80 12.73
CA GLY A 174 -16.53 6.89 11.99
C GLY A 174 -17.09 5.48 11.91
N ASP A 175 -16.41 4.63 11.16
CA ASP A 175 -16.69 3.21 11.10
C ASP A 175 -15.85 2.47 12.14
N LYS A 176 -16.53 2.00 13.20
CA LYS A 176 -15.90 1.29 14.33
C LYS A 176 -15.05 0.10 13.86
N ASN A 177 -15.58 -0.69 12.93
CA ASN A 177 -14.91 -1.90 12.46
C ASN A 177 -13.64 -1.58 11.66
N ARG A 178 -13.69 -0.53 10.84
CA ARG A 178 -12.52 -0.09 10.07
C ARG A 178 -11.43 0.53 10.95
N ILE A 179 -11.82 1.30 11.96
CA ILE A 179 -10.86 1.83 12.94
C ILE A 179 -10.21 0.68 13.71
N PHE A 180 -11.02 -0.27 14.20
CA PHE A 180 -10.54 -1.49 14.86
C PHE A 180 -9.54 -2.24 13.97
N GLN A 181 -9.89 -2.47 12.70
CA GLN A 181 -9.07 -3.17 11.71
C GLN A 181 -7.71 -2.50 11.49
N VAL A 182 -7.71 -1.17 11.30
CA VAL A 182 -6.47 -0.41 11.06
C VAL A 182 -5.52 -0.51 12.27
N ILE A 183 -6.03 -0.26 13.47
CA ILE A 183 -5.20 -0.32 14.69
C ILE A 183 -4.72 -1.75 14.94
N SER A 184 -5.57 -2.76 14.77
CA SER A 184 -5.22 -4.18 14.90
C SER A 184 -4.12 -4.59 13.93
N ASN A 185 -4.16 -4.12 12.69
CA ASN A 185 -3.12 -4.39 11.69
C ASN A 185 -1.78 -3.76 12.10
N LEU A 186 -1.79 -2.55 12.65
CA LEU A 186 -0.57 -1.89 13.15
C LEU A 186 0.01 -2.64 14.35
N ILE A 187 -0.83 -3.05 15.31
CA ILE A 187 -0.40 -3.86 16.47
C ILE A 187 0.15 -5.21 16.02
N GLY A 188 -0.51 -5.88 15.05
CA GLY A 188 -0.04 -7.14 14.48
C GLY A 188 1.34 -7.00 13.81
N ASN A 189 1.57 -5.90 13.10
CA ASN A 189 2.89 -5.59 12.55
C ASN A 189 3.92 -5.36 13.66
N ALA A 190 3.56 -4.61 14.70
CA ALA A 190 4.42 -4.39 15.85
C ALA A 190 4.80 -5.70 16.55
N PHE A 191 3.86 -6.64 16.76
CA PHE A 191 4.15 -7.98 17.29
C PHE A 191 5.15 -8.77 16.44
N LYS A 192 5.03 -8.66 15.12
CA LYS A 192 5.91 -9.37 14.18
C LYS A 192 7.37 -8.90 14.24
N PHE A 193 7.59 -7.63 14.56
CA PHE A 193 8.92 -7.01 14.50
C PHE A 193 9.51 -6.65 15.86
N THR A 194 8.78 -6.92 16.95
CA THR A 194 9.24 -6.73 18.33
C THR A 194 9.45 -8.09 19.01
N THR A 195 10.67 -8.45 19.30
CA THR A 195 11.01 -9.72 19.97
C THR A 195 11.04 -9.61 21.48
N THR A 196 11.37 -8.44 22.00
CA THR A 196 11.40 -8.13 23.44
C THR A 196 11.15 -6.64 23.65
N GLY A 197 10.55 -6.27 24.76
CA GLY A 197 10.27 -4.89 25.11
C GLY A 197 8.78 -4.60 25.21
N HIS A 198 8.31 -3.51 24.61
CA HIS A 198 6.91 -3.13 24.70
C HIS A 198 6.37 -2.54 23.39
N ILE A 199 5.07 -2.63 23.26
CA ILE A 199 4.28 -1.97 22.20
C ILE A 199 3.25 -1.14 22.91
N SER A 200 3.25 0.19 22.66
CA SER A 200 2.24 1.09 23.19
C SER A 200 1.34 1.61 22.07
N TYR A 201 0.09 1.84 22.37
CA TYR A 201 -0.86 2.44 21.44
C TYR A 201 -1.90 3.27 22.16
N GLY A 202 -2.45 4.23 21.45
CA GLY A 202 -3.44 5.13 21.99
C GLY A 202 -3.94 6.13 20.96
N TYR A 203 -4.58 7.17 21.46
CA TYR A 203 -5.04 8.28 20.64
C TYR A 203 -4.88 9.59 21.40
N ARG A 204 -4.71 10.67 20.66
CA ARG A 204 -4.68 12.03 21.20
C ARG A 204 -5.45 13.00 20.30
N ARG A 205 -5.96 14.07 20.89
CA ARG A 205 -6.60 15.13 20.13
C ARG A 205 -5.56 16.07 19.52
N GLU A 206 -5.66 16.29 18.22
CA GLU A 206 -4.83 17.25 17.47
C GLU A 206 -5.75 18.27 16.75
N GLY A 207 -6.11 19.34 17.48
CA GLY A 207 -7.04 20.35 16.97
C GLY A 207 -8.43 19.77 16.70
N LYS A 208 -8.83 19.71 15.43
CA LYS A 208 -10.12 19.12 14.99
C LYS A 208 -10.02 17.64 14.62
N TYR A 209 -8.85 17.06 14.69
CA TYR A 209 -8.58 15.66 14.36
C TYR A 209 -8.24 14.86 15.61
N VAL A 210 -8.29 13.55 15.47
CA VAL A 210 -7.76 12.60 16.43
C VAL A 210 -6.62 11.83 15.74
N ALA A 211 -5.45 11.85 16.36
CA ALA A 211 -4.31 11.05 15.92
C ALA A 211 -4.27 9.76 16.75
N PHE A 212 -4.28 8.61 16.06
CA PHE A 212 -3.94 7.32 16.65
C PHE A 212 -2.45 7.08 16.50
N HIS A 213 -1.85 6.42 17.48
CA HIS A 213 -0.45 6.03 17.43
C HIS A 213 -0.29 4.59 17.89
N VAL A 214 0.68 3.91 17.29
CA VAL A 214 1.21 2.62 17.72
C VAL A 214 2.72 2.78 17.70
N THR A 215 3.36 2.51 18.82
CA THR A 215 4.81 2.62 19.00
C THR A 215 5.36 1.29 19.45
N ASP A 216 6.42 0.81 18.83
CA ASP A 216 7.10 -0.42 19.18
C ASP A 216 8.57 -0.17 19.51
N THR A 217 9.17 -1.11 20.25
CA THR A 217 10.60 -1.12 20.57
C THR A 217 11.36 -2.16 19.76
N GLY A 218 10.82 -2.53 18.59
CA GLY A 218 11.37 -3.55 17.71
C GLY A 218 12.57 -3.11 16.91
N MET A 219 12.87 -3.82 15.83
CA MET A 219 14.05 -3.59 15.00
C MET A 219 14.03 -2.28 14.21
N GLY A 220 12.90 -1.57 14.16
CA GLY A 220 12.74 -0.34 13.39
C GLY A 220 12.76 -0.54 11.89
N ILE A 221 12.66 0.57 11.15
CA ILE A 221 12.67 0.61 9.68
C ILE A 221 13.93 1.31 9.21
N ALA A 222 14.67 0.68 8.29
CA ALA A 222 15.87 1.27 7.71
C ALA A 222 15.54 2.61 7.03
N PRO A 223 16.36 3.67 7.19
CA PRO A 223 16.05 5.01 6.70
C PRO A 223 15.73 5.09 5.21
N ASP A 224 16.38 4.25 4.39
CA ASP A 224 16.16 4.14 2.94
C ASP A 224 14.83 3.49 2.55
N LYS A 225 14.12 2.91 3.51
CA LYS A 225 12.83 2.24 3.31
C LYS A 225 11.64 3.00 3.89
N VAL A 226 11.86 4.02 4.73
CA VAL A 226 10.79 4.75 5.42
C VAL A 226 9.77 5.34 4.43
N ASP A 227 10.25 5.99 3.37
CA ASP A 227 9.37 6.60 2.36
C ASP A 227 8.55 5.56 1.58
N ARG A 228 9.06 4.31 1.52
CA ARG A 228 8.43 3.21 0.77
C ARG A 228 7.46 2.36 1.58
N VAL A 229 7.43 2.50 2.90
CA VAL A 229 6.56 1.67 3.78
C VAL A 229 5.08 1.89 3.51
N LEU A 230 4.70 3.08 3.05
CA LEU A 230 3.33 3.45 2.68
C LEU A 230 3.07 3.39 1.18
N GLU A 231 4.09 3.09 0.36
CA GLU A 231 3.92 2.84 -1.08
C GLU A 231 3.39 1.42 -1.31
N ARG A 232 2.59 1.27 -2.36
CA ARG A 232 2.06 -0.04 -2.81
C ARG A 232 3.09 -0.85 -3.58
#